data_3e5129483e289448bba540b618b1c751
#
_entry.id   3e5129483e289448bba540b618b1c751
#
_cell.length_a   1.000
_cell.length_b   1.000
_cell.length_c   1.000
_cell.angle_alpha   90.00
_cell.angle_beta   90.00
_cell.angle_gamma   90.00
#
_symmetry.space_group_name_H-M   'P 1'
#
loop_
_entity.id
_entity.type
_entity.pdbx_description
1 polymer ?
#
loop_
_entity_poly.entity_id
_entity_poly.type
_entity_poly.pdbx_seq_one_letter_code
_entity_poly.pdbx_strand_id
1 'polypeptide(L)'
;MKIFIGIVIALFIILAIPYFYKTLQLKTLTKSDLPKEGNWANLSSGNIYYQWHNPTVEANGEIIILVHGFSTPSFVWKGILEDLQSSGFKILAYDHFGRGFSERPITSYTKDFYTGTLNELLDHEEIKNPVHLVGYSMGAPIIGFYTNKFPEKVRSLSLIAPAGFASPETVSLTDNLMYYPLIGEWFFNIFRDRFKHMLMPESEDSDDSKAITQEEYKILFSEQFQYKGFIEALLSTIRNFNLFSVLEMYSSIGESQKPVLAIWGKLDGVVPFSGSERLKQIIPHAELVSIEEGTHDITYRQPSQVSKAIASFLLKQKS
;
A
#
# COMPACT_ATOMS: atom_id res chain seq x y z
N MET A 1 -16.45 40.07 -28.00
CA MET A 1 -15.22 39.85 -27.22
C MET A 1 -15.45 40.04 -25.72
N LYS A 2 -15.90 41.18 -25.18
CA LYS A 2 -16.09 41.40 -23.73
C LYS A 2 -17.11 40.44 -23.08
N ILE A 3 -18.25 40.14 -23.73
CA ILE A 3 -19.26 39.20 -23.22
C ILE A 3 -18.69 37.78 -23.16
N PHE A 4 -17.94 37.33 -24.16
CA PHE A 4 -17.30 36.02 -24.18
C PHE A 4 -16.28 35.87 -23.05
N ILE A 5 -15.44 36.90 -22.85
CA ILE A 5 -14.48 36.94 -21.73
C ILE A 5 -15.19 36.86 -20.37
N GLY A 6 -16.30 37.60 -20.22
CA GLY A 6 -17.13 37.56 -19.01
C GLY A 6 -17.71 36.18 -18.72
N ILE A 7 -18.19 35.48 -19.74
CA ILE A 7 -18.70 34.10 -19.61
C ILE A 7 -17.56 33.14 -19.19
N VAL A 8 -16.38 33.23 -19.80
CA VAL A 8 -15.23 32.38 -19.46
C VAL A 8 -14.79 32.62 -18.02
N ILE A 9 -14.72 33.88 -17.58
CA ILE A 9 -14.37 34.19 -16.17
C ILE A 9 -15.43 33.65 -15.22
N ALA A 10 -16.72 33.82 -15.52
CA ALA A 10 -17.80 33.30 -14.69
C ALA A 10 -17.75 31.76 -14.57
N LEU A 11 -17.54 31.08 -15.68
CA LEU A 11 -17.34 29.60 -15.67
C LEU A 11 -16.15 29.21 -14.84
N PHE A 12 -15.03 29.89 -15.00
CA PHE A 12 -13.85 29.62 -14.19
C PHE A 12 -14.10 29.78 -12.68
N ILE A 13 -14.80 30.87 -12.30
CA ILE A 13 -15.17 31.11 -10.91
C ILE A 13 -16.11 30.02 -10.39
N ILE A 14 -17.14 29.64 -11.17
CA ILE A 14 -18.08 28.57 -10.79
C ILE A 14 -17.35 27.24 -10.56
N LEU A 15 -16.35 26.92 -11.36
CA LEU A 15 -15.58 25.68 -11.24
C LEU A 15 -14.51 25.74 -10.12
N ALA A 16 -13.90 26.92 -9.92
CA ALA A 16 -12.81 27.08 -8.95
C ALA A 16 -13.30 27.18 -7.49
N ILE A 17 -14.41 27.92 -7.25
CA ILE A 17 -14.91 28.14 -5.88
C ILE A 17 -15.19 26.84 -5.13
N PRO A 18 -15.91 25.84 -5.67
CA PRO A 18 -16.17 24.58 -4.96
C PRO A 18 -14.86 23.82 -4.61
N TYR A 19 -13.90 23.83 -5.52
CA TYR A 19 -12.59 23.20 -5.29
C TYR A 19 -11.85 23.85 -4.13
N PHE A 20 -11.69 25.18 -4.16
CA PHE A 20 -11.02 25.89 -3.07
C PHE A 20 -11.77 25.75 -1.74
N TYR A 21 -13.10 25.84 -1.76
CA TYR A 21 -13.91 25.64 -0.55
C TYR A 21 -13.65 24.28 0.10
N LYS A 22 -13.63 23.20 -0.69
CA LYS A 22 -13.39 21.84 -0.21
C LYS A 22 -11.93 21.62 0.24
N THR A 23 -10.96 22.17 -0.48
CA THR A 23 -9.55 21.95 -0.18
C THR A 23 -9.04 22.82 0.98
N LEU A 24 -9.63 24.01 1.20
CA LEU A 24 -9.30 24.86 2.37
C LEU A 24 -9.70 24.22 3.70
N GLN A 25 -10.67 23.31 3.71
CA GLN A 25 -11.11 22.59 4.91
C GLN A 25 -10.15 21.45 5.30
N LEU A 26 -9.20 21.09 4.44
CA LEU A 26 -8.27 20.01 4.70
C LEU A 26 -7.18 20.42 5.67
N LYS A 27 -6.83 19.49 6.55
CA LYS A 27 -5.74 19.62 7.49
C LYS A 27 -4.39 19.43 6.79
N THR A 28 -3.39 20.13 7.24
CA THR A 28 -1.99 19.78 6.97
C THR A 28 -1.54 18.84 8.08
N LEU A 29 -0.95 17.71 7.71
CA LEU A 29 -0.42 16.76 8.67
C LEU A 29 0.74 17.41 9.44
N THR A 30 0.74 17.23 10.75
CA THR A 30 1.77 17.76 11.67
C THR A 30 2.26 16.67 12.61
N LYS A 31 3.37 16.90 13.29
CA LYS A 31 3.93 15.95 14.26
C LYS A 31 2.96 15.66 15.42
N SER A 32 2.06 16.58 15.76
CA SER A 32 1.04 16.37 16.80
C SER A 32 -0.08 15.41 16.39
N ASP A 33 -0.20 15.11 15.11
CA ASP A 33 -1.19 14.15 14.61
C ASP A 33 -0.70 12.70 14.70
N LEU A 34 0.60 12.48 14.99
CA LEU A 34 1.17 11.13 15.06
C LEU A 34 0.63 10.34 16.25
N PRO A 35 0.40 9.03 16.08
CA PRO A 35 0.23 8.11 17.19
C PRO A 35 1.42 8.14 18.14
N LYS A 36 1.18 7.94 19.45
CA LYS A 36 2.21 8.02 20.49
C LYS A 36 3.40 7.08 20.27
N GLU A 37 3.16 5.94 19.66
CA GLU A 37 4.15 4.88 19.44
C GLU A 37 4.87 4.96 18.09
N GLY A 38 4.50 5.94 17.25
CA GLY A 38 5.08 6.10 15.93
C GLY A 38 6.16 7.18 15.88
N ASN A 39 7.00 7.10 14.87
CA ASN A 39 8.08 8.04 14.61
C ASN A 39 8.01 8.60 13.20
N TRP A 40 8.70 9.71 12.98
CA TRP A 40 9.04 10.22 11.65
C TRP A 40 10.52 10.04 11.36
N ALA A 41 10.84 9.40 10.24
CA ALA A 41 12.15 9.46 9.62
C ALA A 41 12.19 10.64 8.63
N ASN A 42 13.16 11.54 8.80
CA ASN A 42 13.37 12.65 7.86
C ASN A 42 14.19 12.15 6.67
N LEU A 43 13.52 11.89 5.55
CA LEU A 43 14.12 11.41 4.31
C LEU A 43 14.24 12.53 3.28
N SER A 44 14.82 12.24 2.13
CA SER A 44 15.08 13.24 1.07
C SER A 44 13.83 13.98 0.57
N SER A 45 12.66 13.31 0.59
CA SER A 45 11.38 13.85 0.11
C SER A 45 10.43 14.31 1.22
N GLY A 46 10.84 14.26 2.48
CA GLY A 46 10.05 14.68 3.63
C GLY A 46 10.04 13.64 4.76
N ASN A 47 9.08 13.76 5.66
CA ASN A 47 8.97 12.88 6.81
C ASN A 47 8.09 11.68 6.51
N ILE A 48 8.61 10.47 6.74
CA ILE A 48 7.87 9.22 6.62
C ILE A 48 7.56 8.66 8.00
N TYR A 49 6.30 8.29 8.21
CA TYR A 49 5.86 7.63 9.44
C TYR A 49 6.25 6.17 9.40
N TYR A 50 6.79 5.69 10.53
CA TYR A 50 7.08 4.27 10.74
C TYR A 50 6.92 3.89 12.21
N GLN A 51 6.75 2.60 12.45
CA GLN A 51 6.63 2.03 13.77
C GLN A 51 7.40 0.72 13.85
N TRP A 52 8.19 0.56 14.93
CA TRP A 52 8.82 -0.68 15.28
C TRP A 52 7.93 -1.49 16.23
N HIS A 53 7.81 -2.78 15.93
CA HIS A 53 7.17 -3.76 16.81
C HIS A 53 8.22 -4.80 17.21
N ASN A 54 8.57 -4.79 18.50
CA ASN A 54 9.57 -5.72 19.03
C ASN A 54 8.96 -7.10 19.27
N PRO A 55 9.76 -8.18 19.19
CA PRO A 55 9.28 -9.51 19.54
C PRO A 55 8.82 -9.57 21.00
N THR A 56 7.81 -10.38 21.27
CA THR A 56 7.27 -10.62 22.63
C THR A 56 7.92 -11.84 23.30
N VAL A 57 8.78 -12.55 22.57
CA VAL A 57 9.58 -13.68 23.02
C VAL A 57 11.05 -13.40 22.71
N GLU A 58 11.94 -14.36 22.96
CA GLU A 58 13.35 -14.23 22.56
C GLU A 58 13.47 -13.90 21.06
N ALA A 59 14.19 -12.83 20.75
CA ALA A 59 14.38 -12.37 19.40
C ALA A 59 15.15 -13.40 18.55
N ASN A 60 14.64 -13.67 17.36
CA ASN A 60 15.29 -14.58 16.41
C ASN A 60 16.38 -13.90 15.55
N GLY A 61 16.58 -12.59 15.71
CA GLY A 61 17.55 -11.80 14.98
C GLY A 61 17.11 -11.34 13.59
N GLU A 62 15.93 -11.75 13.14
CA GLU A 62 15.40 -11.45 11.81
C GLU A 62 14.45 -10.24 11.83
N ILE A 63 14.47 -9.44 10.76
CA ILE A 63 13.65 -8.25 10.59
C ILE A 63 12.65 -8.45 9.45
N ILE A 64 11.39 -8.11 9.72
CA ILE A 64 10.32 -8.05 8.73
C ILE A 64 10.02 -6.58 8.43
N ILE A 65 9.92 -6.23 7.15
CA ILE A 65 9.44 -4.93 6.69
C ILE A 65 8.06 -5.12 6.05
N LEU A 66 7.06 -4.42 6.58
CA LEU A 66 5.67 -4.48 6.11
C LEU A 66 5.38 -3.31 5.16
N VAL A 67 5.05 -3.63 3.91
CA VAL A 67 4.83 -2.67 2.81
C VAL A 67 3.38 -2.72 2.36
N HIS A 68 2.58 -1.73 2.76
CA HIS A 68 1.13 -1.69 2.54
C HIS A 68 0.72 -1.42 1.09
N GLY A 69 -0.60 -1.50 0.83
CA GLY A 69 -1.20 -1.36 -0.49
C GLY A 69 -1.38 0.08 -0.99
N PHE A 70 -2.28 0.24 -1.97
CA PHE A 70 -2.49 1.49 -2.70
C PHE A 70 -3.10 2.62 -1.86
N SER A 71 -4.25 2.37 -1.22
CA SER A 71 -5.04 3.41 -0.55
C SER A 71 -5.07 3.29 0.97
N THR A 72 -4.69 2.13 1.51
CA THR A 72 -4.76 1.80 2.93
C THR A 72 -3.39 1.83 3.56
N PRO A 73 -3.17 2.66 4.61
CA PRO A 73 -1.89 2.73 5.32
C PRO A 73 -1.61 1.49 6.19
N SER A 74 -0.54 1.58 7.00
CA SER A 74 -0.01 0.49 7.81
C SER A 74 -0.98 -0.11 8.85
N PHE A 75 -2.11 0.53 9.14
CA PHE A 75 -3.11 -0.05 10.03
C PHE A 75 -3.64 -1.42 9.57
N VAL A 76 -3.56 -1.72 8.26
CA VAL A 76 -3.96 -3.04 7.71
C VAL A 76 -3.17 -4.21 8.28
N TRP A 77 -2.04 -3.93 8.91
CA TRP A 77 -1.16 -4.92 9.52
C TRP A 77 -1.53 -5.28 10.96
N LYS A 78 -2.45 -4.53 11.60
CA LYS A 78 -2.77 -4.64 13.03
C LYS A 78 -2.99 -6.08 13.49
N GLY A 79 -3.78 -6.84 12.74
CA GLY A 79 -4.16 -8.21 13.13
C GLY A 79 -3.06 -9.26 12.99
N ILE A 80 -2.00 -8.99 12.21
CA ILE A 80 -0.90 -9.95 12.01
C ILE A 80 0.30 -9.73 12.92
N LEU A 81 0.40 -8.56 13.55
CA LEU A 81 1.59 -8.14 14.32
C LEU A 81 1.90 -9.10 15.46
N GLU A 82 0.90 -9.42 16.29
CA GLU A 82 1.06 -10.24 17.50
C GLU A 82 1.66 -11.61 17.19
N ASP A 83 1.19 -12.28 16.13
CA ASP A 83 1.66 -13.61 15.75
C ASP A 83 3.12 -13.59 15.26
N LEU A 84 3.48 -12.55 14.52
CA LEU A 84 4.85 -12.38 14.04
C LEU A 84 5.80 -12.00 15.19
N GLN A 85 5.36 -11.15 16.13
CA GLN A 85 6.13 -10.81 17.32
C GLN A 85 6.32 -12.04 18.23
N SER A 86 5.29 -12.86 18.42
CA SER A 86 5.36 -14.10 19.20
C SER A 86 6.18 -15.19 18.50
N SER A 87 6.49 -15.05 17.22
CA SER A 87 7.42 -15.89 16.48
C SER A 87 8.88 -15.40 16.54
N GLY A 88 9.14 -14.33 17.31
CA GLY A 88 10.49 -13.80 17.56
C GLY A 88 10.98 -12.77 16.54
N PHE A 89 10.15 -12.34 15.59
CA PHE A 89 10.54 -11.34 14.59
C PHE A 89 10.45 -9.92 15.13
N LYS A 90 11.43 -9.08 14.75
CA LYS A 90 11.34 -7.63 14.87
C LYS A 90 10.71 -7.08 13.59
N ILE A 91 9.70 -6.21 13.72
CA ILE A 91 8.89 -5.78 12.58
C ILE A 91 8.96 -4.26 12.44
N LEU A 92 9.21 -3.77 11.23
CA LEU A 92 9.05 -2.38 10.86
C LEU A 92 7.87 -2.24 9.90
N ALA A 93 6.84 -1.50 10.32
CA ALA A 93 5.74 -1.08 9.49
C ALA A 93 5.86 0.42 9.21
N TYR A 94 5.59 0.87 7.98
CA TYR A 94 5.64 2.28 7.62
C TYR A 94 4.48 2.66 6.70
N ASP A 95 4.17 3.95 6.67
CA ASP A 95 3.21 4.50 5.72
C ASP A 95 3.95 5.08 4.52
N HIS A 96 3.54 4.72 3.30
CA HIS A 96 4.05 5.36 2.09
C HIS A 96 3.84 6.87 2.15
N PHE A 97 4.72 7.65 1.54
CA PHE A 97 4.40 9.05 1.26
C PHE A 97 3.02 9.19 0.63
N GLY A 98 2.27 10.20 1.04
CA GLY A 98 0.91 10.43 0.58
C GLY A 98 -0.16 9.60 1.31
N ARG A 99 0.17 8.72 2.24
CA ARG A 99 -0.75 7.85 3.01
C ARG A 99 -0.46 7.98 4.50
N GLY A 100 -1.43 7.58 5.30
CA GLY A 100 -1.29 7.50 6.74
C GLY A 100 -0.78 8.79 7.37
N PHE A 101 0.19 8.61 8.21
CA PHE A 101 0.87 9.69 8.93
C PHE A 101 2.20 10.12 8.27
N SER A 102 2.48 9.68 7.05
CA SER A 102 3.58 10.19 6.24
C SER A 102 3.22 11.49 5.54
N GLU A 103 4.20 12.34 5.29
CA GLU A 103 4.00 13.57 4.51
C GLU A 103 3.56 13.28 3.06
N ARG A 104 3.08 14.32 2.40
CA ARG A 104 2.47 14.22 1.07
C ARG A 104 3.19 15.16 0.09
N PRO A 105 4.45 14.84 -0.29
CA PRO A 105 5.21 15.67 -1.21
C PRO A 105 4.53 15.74 -2.58
N ILE A 106 4.61 16.91 -3.20
CA ILE A 106 4.14 17.12 -4.58
C ILE A 106 5.22 16.58 -5.51
N THR A 107 5.06 15.34 -5.94
CA THR A 107 6.01 14.64 -6.81
C THR A 107 5.29 13.56 -7.64
N SER A 108 6.02 12.95 -8.59
CA SER A 108 5.56 11.77 -9.31
C SER A 108 5.82 10.52 -8.47
N TYR A 109 4.76 9.84 -8.08
CA TYR A 109 4.81 8.62 -7.28
C TYR A 109 5.11 7.41 -8.17
N THR A 110 6.35 7.32 -8.62
CA THR A 110 6.87 6.28 -9.52
C THR A 110 7.37 5.05 -8.74
N LYS A 111 7.69 3.96 -9.46
CA LYS A 111 8.38 2.80 -8.86
C LYS A 111 9.70 3.19 -8.19
N ASP A 112 10.46 4.11 -8.82
CA ASP A 112 11.76 4.55 -8.27
C ASP A 112 11.57 5.41 -7.02
N PHE A 113 10.51 6.20 -6.95
CA PHE A 113 10.15 6.94 -5.75
C PHE A 113 9.84 6.01 -4.58
N TYR A 114 9.00 4.98 -4.77
CA TYR A 114 8.68 4.03 -3.71
C TYR A 114 9.87 3.18 -3.28
N THR A 115 10.64 2.65 -4.23
CA THR A 115 11.82 1.83 -3.90
C THR A 115 12.95 2.66 -3.29
N GLY A 116 13.13 3.91 -3.74
CA GLY A 116 14.06 4.86 -3.15
C GLY A 116 13.69 5.20 -1.71
N THR A 117 12.41 5.51 -1.45
CA THR A 117 11.89 5.76 -0.11
C THR A 117 12.13 4.58 0.84
N LEU A 118 11.85 3.35 0.39
CA LEU A 118 12.12 2.16 1.20
C LEU A 118 13.61 2.03 1.50
N ASN A 119 14.48 2.26 0.52
CA ASN A 119 15.93 2.19 0.74
C ASN A 119 16.41 3.25 1.73
N GLU A 120 15.97 4.51 1.58
CA GLU A 120 16.31 5.59 2.50
C GLU A 120 15.84 5.30 3.94
N LEU A 121 14.64 4.68 4.10
CA LEU A 121 14.13 4.30 5.41
C LEU A 121 14.99 3.21 6.05
N LEU A 122 15.38 2.18 5.30
CA LEU A 122 16.25 1.12 5.82
C LEU A 122 17.65 1.65 6.18
N ASP A 123 18.19 2.56 5.37
CA ASP A 123 19.47 3.20 5.65
C ASP A 123 19.38 4.15 6.87
N HIS A 124 18.26 4.90 7.03
CA HIS A 124 17.99 5.74 8.22
C HIS A 124 17.93 4.93 9.52
N GLU A 125 17.33 3.74 9.46
CA GLU A 125 17.22 2.83 10.62
C GLU A 125 18.46 1.93 10.76
N GLU A 126 19.52 2.20 10.02
CA GLU A 126 20.79 1.48 10.04
C GLU A 126 20.63 -0.05 9.85
N ILE A 127 19.65 -0.48 9.07
CA ILE A 127 19.38 -1.89 8.78
C ILE A 127 20.39 -2.37 7.73
N LYS A 128 21.40 -3.12 8.15
CA LYS A 128 22.51 -3.59 7.31
C LYS A 128 22.33 -5.02 6.83
N ASN A 129 21.65 -5.85 7.63
CA ASN A 129 21.42 -7.25 7.29
C ASN A 129 20.26 -7.38 6.30
N PRO A 130 20.27 -8.41 5.44
CA PRO A 130 19.13 -8.71 4.57
C PRO A 130 17.84 -8.92 5.38
N VAL A 131 16.73 -8.35 4.91
CA VAL A 131 15.43 -8.37 5.57
C VAL A 131 14.42 -9.24 4.85
N HIS A 132 13.38 -9.66 5.55
CA HIS A 132 12.17 -10.23 4.97
C HIS A 132 11.22 -9.13 4.56
N LEU A 133 10.81 -9.11 3.30
CA LEU A 133 9.84 -8.12 2.79
C LEU A 133 8.46 -8.76 2.67
N VAL A 134 7.46 -8.11 3.25
CA VAL A 134 6.05 -8.51 3.16
C VAL A 134 5.28 -7.38 2.48
N GLY A 135 4.75 -7.63 1.29
CA GLY A 135 4.04 -6.64 0.49
C GLY A 135 2.60 -7.04 0.23
N TYR A 136 1.66 -6.13 0.53
CA TYR A 136 0.24 -6.31 0.29
C TYR A 136 -0.20 -5.50 -0.93
N SER A 137 -0.95 -6.13 -1.85
CA SER A 137 -1.51 -5.48 -3.04
C SER A 137 -0.43 -4.71 -3.82
N MET A 138 -0.48 -3.38 -3.92
CA MET A 138 0.57 -2.53 -4.50
C MET A 138 1.93 -2.69 -3.79
N GLY A 139 1.95 -3.02 -2.51
CA GLY A 139 3.18 -3.27 -1.77
C GLY A 139 3.99 -4.44 -2.34
N ALA A 140 3.33 -5.44 -2.93
CA ALA A 140 4.01 -6.58 -3.53
C ALA A 140 4.89 -6.19 -4.74
N PRO A 141 4.44 -5.46 -5.77
CA PRO A 141 5.34 -4.97 -6.80
C PRO A 141 6.38 -3.97 -6.29
N ILE A 142 6.10 -3.17 -5.24
CA ILE A 142 7.12 -2.30 -4.66
C ILE A 142 8.30 -3.12 -4.12
N ILE A 143 8.02 -4.15 -3.30
CA ILE A 143 9.09 -5.02 -2.78
C ILE A 143 9.76 -5.83 -3.89
N GLY A 144 9.05 -6.18 -4.95
CA GLY A 144 9.62 -6.83 -6.12
C GLY A 144 10.62 -5.94 -6.86
N PHE A 145 10.26 -4.72 -7.19
CA PHE A 145 11.18 -3.74 -7.80
C PHE A 145 12.36 -3.41 -6.88
N TYR A 146 12.11 -3.32 -5.57
CA TYR A 146 13.16 -3.13 -4.59
C TYR A 146 14.16 -4.29 -4.61
N THR A 147 13.67 -5.53 -4.61
CA THR A 147 14.50 -6.73 -4.65
C THR A 147 15.35 -6.82 -5.92
N ASN A 148 14.78 -6.46 -7.08
CA ASN A 148 15.53 -6.42 -8.33
C ASN A 148 16.65 -5.37 -8.32
N LYS A 149 16.46 -4.28 -7.59
CA LYS A 149 17.44 -3.17 -7.49
C LYS A 149 18.50 -3.42 -6.39
N PHE A 150 18.12 -4.05 -5.29
CA PHE A 150 18.96 -4.30 -4.10
C PHE A 150 18.84 -5.75 -3.63
N PRO A 151 19.20 -6.73 -4.46
CA PRO A 151 19.00 -8.15 -4.13
C PRO A 151 19.75 -8.58 -2.88
N GLU A 152 20.88 -7.98 -2.57
CA GLU A 152 21.70 -8.27 -1.39
C GLU A 152 21.03 -7.85 -0.07
N LYS A 153 20.13 -6.87 -0.11
CA LYS A 153 19.37 -6.37 1.06
C LYS A 153 18.13 -7.21 1.39
N VAL A 154 17.78 -8.21 0.56
CA VAL A 154 16.54 -8.98 0.69
C VAL A 154 16.81 -10.45 0.92
N ARG A 155 16.20 -11.00 1.99
CA ARG A 155 16.29 -12.43 2.34
C ARG A 155 15.19 -13.23 1.66
N SER A 156 13.94 -12.78 1.77
CA SER A 156 12.77 -13.42 1.15
C SER A 156 11.64 -12.42 0.90
N LEU A 157 10.67 -12.82 0.08
CA LEU A 157 9.47 -12.05 -0.22
C LEU A 157 8.21 -12.81 0.18
N SER A 158 7.28 -12.10 0.84
CA SER A 158 5.90 -12.57 1.03
C SER A 158 4.96 -11.61 0.29
N LEU A 159 4.26 -12.11 -0.71
CA LEU A 159 3.39 -11.37 -1.63
C LEU A 159 1.94 -11.67 -1.26
N ILE A 160 1.21 -10.70 -0.72
CA ILE A 160 -0.18 -10.86 -0.28
C ILE A 160 -1.09 -10.18 -1.28
N ALA A 161 -2.01 -10.93 -1.93
CA ALA A 161 -2.91 -10.43 -2.96
C ALA A 161 -2.19 -9.50 -3.96
N PRO A 162 -1.06 -9.93 -4.58
CA PRO A 162 -0.12 -9.06 -5.26
C PRO A 162 -0.71 -8.44 -6.52
N ALA A 163 -0.62 -7.11 -6.64
CA ALA A 163 -0.95 -6.39 -7.87
C ALA A 163 0.03 -6.73 -9.01
N GLY A 164 -0.38 -6.46 -10.26
CA GLY A 164 0.47 -6.61 -11.43
C GLY A 164 0.19 -7.83 -12.32
N PHE A 165 -0.90 -8.56 -12.06
CA PHE A 165 -1.35 -9.70 -12.84
C PHE A 165 -2.67 -9.46 -13.58
N ALA A 166 -3.30 -8.29 -13.40
CA ALA A 166 -4.53 -7.93 -14.08
C ALA A 166 -4.24 -7.44 -15.51
N SER A 167 -5.17 -7.76 -16.44
CA SER A 167 -5.23 -7.06 -17.73
C SER A 167 -6.01 -5.76 -17.54
N PRO A 168 -5.63 -4.65 -18.20
CA PRO A 168 -6.45 -3.45 -18.20
C PRO A 168 -7.80 -3.78 -18.87
N GLU A 169 -8.83 -3.97 -18.05
CA GLU A 169 -10.20 -4.06 -18.52
C GLU A 169 -10.69 -2.66 -18.91
N THR A 170 -11.83 -2.59 -19.59
CA THR A 170 -12.41 -1.35 -20.10
C THR A 170 -12.57 -0.30 -19.01
N VAL A 171 -11.72 0.71 -19.05
CA VAL A 171 -11.71 1.83 -18.11
C VAL A 171 -12.98 2.67 -18.31
N SER A 172 -13.74 2.93 -17.26
CA SER A 172 -14.94 3.79 -17.35
C SER A 172 -14.55 5.24 -17.67
N LEU A 173 -15.52 6.06 -18.16
CA LEU A 173 -15.27 7.49 -18.39
C LEU A 173 -14.80 8.23 -17.12
N THR A 174 -15.31 7.82 -15.96
CA THR A 174 -14.92 8.40 -14.66
C THR A 174 -13.50 8.03 -14.29
N ASP A 175 -13.08 6.78 -14.57
CA ASP A 175 -11.73 6.31 -14.30
C ASP A 175 -10.73 7.02 -15.22
N ASN A 176 -11.13 7.34 -16.45
CA ASN A 176 -10.32 8.14 -17.37
C ASN A 176 -9.94 9.51 -16.78
N LEU A 177 -10.79 10.14 -15.97
CA LEU A 177 -10.48 11.41 -15.33
C LEU A 177 -9.28 11.34 -14.40
N MET A 178 -8.99 10.16 -13.81
CA MET A 178 -7.83 9.95 -12.95
C MET A 178 -6.52 10.20 -13.67
N TYR A 179 -6.47 9.94 -14.99
CA TYR A 179 -5.27 10.07 -15.81
C TYR A 179 -4.96 11.50 -16.23
N TYR A 180 -5.92 12.46 -16.14
CA TYR A 180 -5.72 13.85 -16.53
C TYR A 180 -5.30 14.70 -15.34
N PRO A 181 -4.02 15.19 -15.28
CA PRO A 181 -3.58 16.12 -14.24
C PRO A 181 -4.45 17.37 -14.19
N LEU A 182 -4.62 17.95 -13.02
CA LEU A 182 -5.46 19.09 -12.68
C LEU A 182 -6.96 18.78 -12.75
N ILE A 183 -7.45 18.12 -13.81
CA ILE A 183 -8.86 17.75 -13.98
C ILE A 183 -9.24 16.66 -12.96
N GLY A 184 -8.41 15.64 -12.83
CA GLY A 184 -8.60 14.58 -11.84
C GLY A 184 -8.59 15.13 -10.42
N GLU A 185 -7.56 15.90 -10.05
CA GLU A 185 -7.47 16.52 -8.73
C GLU A 185 -8.69 17.40 -8.43
N TRP A 186 -9.09 18.22 -9.39
CA TRP A 186 -10.30 19.05 -9.28
C TRP A 186 -11.55 18.20 -9.05
N PHE A 187 -11.79 17.22 -9.90
CA PHE A 187 -12.98 16.38 -9.86
C PHE A 187 -13.06 15.56 -8.55
N PHE A 188 -11.99 14.83 -8.21
CA PHE A 188 -11.99 13.95 -7.05
C PHE A 188 -11.92 14.70 -5.71
N ASN A 189 -11.41 15.94 -5.67
CA ASN A 189 -11.52 16.79 -4.49
C ASN A 189 -12.93 17.35 -4.29
N ILE A 190 -13.65 17.71 -5.34
CA ILE A 190 -15.04 18.16 -5.24
C ILE A 190 -15.95 17.00 -4.82
N PHE A 191 -15.81 15.84 -5.46
CA PHE A 191 -16.60 14.65 -5.20
C PHE A 191 -15.92 13.67 -4.22
N ARG A 192 -15.17 14.20 -3.26
CA ARG A 192 -14.35 13.44 -2.31
C ARG A 192 -15.10 12.33 -1.58
N ASP A 193 -16.32 12.60 -1.11
CA ASP A 193 -17.10 11.60 -0.40
C ASP A 193 -17.48 10.42 -1.31
N ARG A 194 -17.82 10.70 -2.57
CA ARG A 194 -18.08 9.65 -3.56
C ARG A 194 -16.82 8.86 -3.89
N PHE A 195 -15.68 9.52 -4.04
CA PHE A 195 -14.40 8.89 -4.27
C PHE A 195 -13.98 8.00 -3.08
N LYS A 196 -14.20 8.49 -1.86
CA LYS A 196 -14.00 7.70 -0.64
C LYS A 196 -14.82 6.42 -0.66
N HIS A 197 -16.12 6.51 -0.96
CA HIS A 197 -16.99 5.32 -1.05
C HIS A 197 -16.55 4.34 -2.15
N MET A 198 -16.08 4.86 -3.29
CA MET A 198 -15.58 4.01 -4.38
C MET A 198 -14.34 3.20 -3.99
N LEU A 199 -13.46 3.76 -3.14
CA LEU A 199 -12.24 3.09 -2.67
C LEU A 199 -12.46 2.24 -1.40
N MET A 200 -13.63 2.36 -0.76
CA MET A 200 -13.94 1.64 0.47
C MET A 200 -14.53 0.27 0.13
N PRO A 201 -13.92 -0.83 0.58
CA PRO A 201 -14.48 -2.15 0.34
C PRO A 201 -15.81 -2.31 1.10
N GLU A 202 -16.80 -2.86 0.42
CA GLU A 202 -18.04 -3.35 1.03
C GLU A 202 -17.80 -4.80 1.46
N SER A 203 -17.35 -5.00 2.69
CA SER A 203 -17.15 -6.33 3.26
C SER A 203 -17.89 -6.45 4.58
N GLU A 204 -18.41 -7.63 4.88
CA GLU A 204 -18.96 -7.94 6.19
C GLU A 204 -17.86 -8.12 7.23
N ASP A 205 -18.22 -8.10 8.51
CA ASP A 205 -17.26 -8.41 9.56
C ASP A 205 -16.80 -9.87 9.46
N SER A 206 -15.54 -10.10 9.78
CA SER A 206 -14.94 -11.43 9.75
C SER A 206 -15.10 -12.12 11.10
N ASP A 207 -15.19 -13.45 11.09
CA ASP A 207 -15.17 -14.28 12.31
C ASP A 207 -13.75 -14.40 12.91
N ASP A 208 -12.72 -13.91 12.24
CA ASP A 208 -11.36 -13.86 12.78
C ASP A 208 -11.28 -12.83 13.91
N SER A 209 -11.00 -13.27 15.12
CA SER A 209 -10.97 -12.41 16.32
C SER A 209 -9.89 -11.31 16.27
N LYS A 210 -8.92 -11.42 15.37
CA LYS A 210 -7.86 -10.42 15.15
C LYS A 210 -8.19 -9.48 13.99
N ALA A 211 -9.30 -9.70 13.29
CA ALA A 211 -9.71 -8.85 12.19
C ALA A 211 -10.03 -7.43 12.66
N ILE A 212 -9.77 -6.46 11.79
CA ILE A 212 -10.27 -5.10 11.97
C ILE A 212 -11.76 -5.10 11.64
N THR A 213 -12.60 -4.59 12.54
CA THR A 213 -14.04 -4.48 12.28
C THR A 213 -14.32 -3.52 11.12
N GLN A 214 -15.47 -3.69 10.45
CA GLN A 214 -15.86 -2.81 9.36
C GLN A 214 -16.01 -1.35 9.83
N GLU A 215 -16.48 -1.14 11.06
CA GLU A 215 -16.60 0.19 11.64
C GLU A 215 -15.22 0.83 11.89
N GLU A 216 -14.29 0.09 12.51
CA GLU A 216 -12.92 0.55 12.74
C GLU A 216 -12.21 0.86 11.42
N TYR A 217 -12.35 -0.01 10.41
CA TYR A 217 -11.80 0.23 9.08
C TYR A 217 -12.33 1.52 8.47
N LYS A 218 -13.66 1.75 8.52
CA LYS A 218 -14.29 2.98 8.00
C LYS A 218 -13.74 4.24 8.68
N ILE A 219 -13.51 4.20 9.97
CA ILE A 219 -12.92 5.33 10.71
C ILE A 219 -11.49 5.59 10.23
N LEU A 220 -10.62 4.59 10.31
CA LEU A 220 -9.19 4.70 9.95
C LEU A 220 -8.98 5.08 8.48
N PHE A 221 -9.77 4.51 7.58
CA PHE A 221 -9.70 4.83 6.16
C PHE A 221 -10.21 6.24 5.87
N SER A 222 -11.35 6.65 6.48
CA SER A 222 -11.94 7.97 6.26
C SER A 222 -11.07 9.11 6.78
N GLU A 223 -10.27 8.86 7.81
CA GLU A 223 -9.34 9.84 8.36
C GLU A 223 -8.35 10.35 7.32
N GLN A 224 -7.93 9.51 6.37
CA GLN A 224 -6.98 9.88 5.33
C GLN A 224 -7.49 11.03 4.44
N PHE A 225 -8.81 11.08 4.22
CA PHE A 225 -9.45 12.09 3.39
C PHE A 225 -9.51 13.48 4.04
N GLN A 226 -9.14 13.62 5.30
CA GLN A 226 -9.06 14.91 5.98
C GLN A 226 -7.78 15.67 5.67
N TYR A 227 -6.76 15.01 5.14
CA TYR A 227 -5.44 15.59 4.91
C TYR A 227 -5.24 16.05 3.47
N LYS A 228 -4.62 17.23 3.31
CA LYS A 228 -4.19 17.76 2.01
C LYS A 228 -3.21 16.80 1.36
N GLY A 229 -3.35 16.60 0.05
CA GLY A 229 -2.39 15.82 -0.74
C GLY A 229 -2.70 14.32 -0.80
N PHE A 230 -3.67 13.78 -0.04
CA PHE A 230 -4.01 12.36 -0.10
C PHE A 230 -4.54 11.96 -1.48
N ILE A 231 -5.55 12.67 -2.00
CA ILE A 231 -6.12 12.39 -3.32
C ILE A 231 -5.07 12.61 -4.42
N GLU A 232 -4.30 13.67 -4.32
CA GLU A 232 -3.21 14.00 -5.26
C GLU A 232 -2.16 12.89 -5.32
N ALA A 233 -1.77 12.33 -4.18
CA ALA A 233 -0.83 11.22 -4.10
C ALA A 233 -1.40 9.93 -4.71
N LEU A 234 -2.69 9.63 -4.48
CA LEU A 234 -3.36 8.48 -5.10
C LEU A 234 -3.38 8.63 -6.62
N LEU A 235 -3.80 9.78 -7.13
CA LEU A 235 -3.86 10.05 -8.57
C LEU A 235 -2.47 10.04 -9.22
N SER A 236 -1.46 10.61 -8.56
CA SER A 236 -0.08 10.54 -9.02
C SER A 236 0.42 9.10 -9.10
N THR A 237 0.06 8.25 -8.13
CA THR A 237 0.40 6.81 -8.17
C THR A 237 -0.25 6.12 -9.36
N ILE A 238 -1.55 6.32 -9.59
CA ILE A 238 -2.28 5.71 -10.73
C ILE A 238 -1.62 6.07 -12.07
N ARG A 239 -1.13 7.30 -12.20
CA ARG A 239 -0.51 7.81 -13.43
C ARG A 239 0.93 7.34 -13.65
N ASN A 240 1.67 7.10 -12.58
CA ASN A 240 3.13 6.92 -12.66
C ASN A 240 3.62 5.56 -12.17
N PHE A 241 2.76 4.74 -11.59
CA PHE A 241 3.08 3.39 -11.14
C PHE A 241 2.15 2.39 -11.82
N ASN A 242 2.72 1.47 -12.62
CA ASN A 242 1.91 0.45 -13.27
C ASN A 242 1.43 -0.60 -12.25
N LEU A 243 0.13 -0.57 -11.94
CA LEU A 243 -0.51 -1.51 -11.03
C LEU A 243 -1.12 -2.74 -11.73
N PHE A 244 -1.22 -2.70 -13.05
CA PHE A 244 -1.95 -3.72 -13.81
C PHE A 244 -1.06 -4.86 -14.29
N SER A 245 0.08 -4.53 -14.91
CA SER A 245 0.97 -5.55 -15.49
C SER A 245 2.44 -5.20 -15.23
N VAL A 246 3.09 -6.00 -14.36
CA VAL A 246 4.52 -5.88 -14.03
C VAL A 246 5.21 -7.25 -14.08
N LEU A 247 4.85 -8.05 -15.08
CA LEU A 247 5.28 -9.45 -15.22
C LEU A 247 6.79 -9.60 -15.35
N GLU A 248 7.46 -8.68 -16.05
CA GLU A 248 8.93 -8.68 -16.18
C GLU A 248 9.61 -8.58 -14.82
N MET A 249 9.07 -7.74 -13.92
CA MET A 249 9.59 -7.63 -12.56
C MET A 249 9.48 -8.97 -11.82
N TYR A 250 8.31 -9.65 -11.91
CA TYR A 250 8.12 -10.96 -11.28
C TYR A 250 8.97 -12.05 -11.93
N SER A 251 9.21 -11.99 -13.24
CA SER A 251 10.13 -12.91 -13.93
C SER A 251 11.55 -12.80 -13.37
N SER A 252 12.03 -11.58 -13.16
CA SER A 252 13.35 -11.35 -12.55
C SER A 252 13.43 -11.90 -11.11
N ILE A 253 12.31 -11.83 -10.33
CA ILE A 253 12.24 -12.49 -9.03
C ILE A 253 12.35 -14.01 -9.16
N GLY A 254 11.64 -14.61 -10.14
CA GLY A 254 11.72 -16.05 -10.42
C GLY A 254 13.15 -16.50 -10.76
N GLU A 255 13.87 -15.73 -11.55
CA GLU A 255 15.26 -15.98 -11.91
C GLU A 255 16.22 -15.85 -10.72
N SER A 256 15.92 -14.94 -9.78
CA SER A 256 16.77 -14.68 -8.61
C SER A 256 16.84 -15.83 -7.60
N GLN A 257 15.93 -16.81 -7.71
CA GLN A 257 15.79 -17.96 -6.80
C GLN A 257 15.61 -17.57 -5.31
N LYS A 258 15.26 -16.32 -5.03
CA LYS A 258 14.94 -15.91 -3.66
C LYS A 258 13.69 -16.63 -3.17
N PRO A 259 13.62 -17.01 -1.88
CA PRO A 259 12.42 -17.62 -1.32
C PRO A 259 11.21 -16.67 -1.48
N VAL A 260 10.11 -17.19 -2.04
CA VAL A 260 8.87 -16.44 -2.26
C VAL A 260 7.69 -17.21 -1.67
N LEU A 261 6.88 -16.50 -0.88
CA LEU A 261 5.54 -16.90 -0.47
C LEU A 261 4.53 -16.03 -1.21
N ALA A 262 3.49 -16.62 -1.77
CA ALA A 262 2.31 -15.91 -2.27
C ALA A 262 1.09 -16.32 -1.45
N ILE A 263 0.32 -15.34 -0.96
CA ILE A 263 -0.94 -15.55 -0.24
C ILE A 263 -2.05 -14.87 -1.01
N TRP A 264 -3.15 -15.60 -1.27
CA TRP A 264 -4.21 -15.07 -2.11
C TRP A 264 -5.60 -15.53 -1.66
N GLY A 265 -6.57 -14.62 -1.65
CA GLY A 265 -7.97 -14.94 -1.46
C GLY A 265 -8.59 -15.51 -2.74
N LYS A 266 -9.34 -16.61 -2.64
CA LYS A 266 -10.00 -17.20 -3.82
C LYS A 266 -11.15 -16.34 -4.37
N LEU A 267 -11.72 -15.49 -3.52
CA LEU A 267 -12.82 -14.59 -3.87
C LEU A 267 -12.31 -13.14 -4.12
N ASP A 268 -11.00 -12.96 -4.35
CA ASP A 268 -10.43 -11.64 -4.63
C ASP A 268 -10.98 -11.06 -5.93
N GLY A 269 -11.84 -10.04 -5.80
CA GLY A 269 -12.47 -9.32 -6.91
C GLY A 269 -11.65 -8.13 -7.42
N VAL A 270 -10.55 -7.76 -6.74
CA VAL A 270 -9.66 -6.64 -7.12
C VAL A 270 -8.46 -7.15 -7.91
N VAL A 271 -7.79 -8.18 -7.37
CA VAL A 271 -6.72 -8.90 -8.06
C VAL A 271 -7.13 -10.37 -8.17
N PRO A 272 -7.73 -10.78 -9.28
CA PRO A 272 -8.34 -12.10 -9.40
C PRO A 272 -7.37 -13.24 -9.07
N PHE A 273 -7.90 -14.28 -8.41
CA PHE A 273 -7.13 -15.46 -7.98
C PHE A 273 -6.40 -16.16 -9.13
N SER A 274 -6.91 -16.06 -10.38
CA SER A 274 -6.22 -16.55 -11.57
C SER A 274 -4.80 -15.97 -11.76
N GLY A 275 -4.51 -14.82 -11.14
CA GLY A 275 -3.15 -14.26 -11.07
C GLY A 275 -2.17 -15.17 -10.34
N SER A 276 -2.64 -15.98 -9.39
CA SER A 276 -1.80 -16.92 -8.64
C SER A 276 -1.25 -18.05 -9.52
N GLU A 277 -2.02 -18.53 -10.48
CA GLU A 277 -1.57 -19.53 -11.45
C GLU A 277 -0.47 -18.94 -12.36
N ARG A 278 -0.67 -17.70 -12.78
CA ARG A 278 0.31 -16.98 -13.60
C ARG A 278 1.58 -16.68 -12.81
N LEU A 279 1.46 -16.32 -11.53
CA LEU A 279 2.61 -16.17 -10.63
C LEU A 279 3.38 -17.48 -10.52
N LYS A 280 2.72 -18.62 -10.32
CA LYS A 280 3.37 -19.93 -10.25
C LYS A 280 4.07 -20.34 -11.54
N GLN A 281 3.58 -19.94 -12.70
CA GLN A 281 4.27 -20.15 -13.98
C GLN A 281 5.55 -19.33 -14.07
N ILE A 282 5.55 -18.10 -13.55
CA ILE A 282 6.68 -17.16 -13.61
C ILE A 282 7.68 -17.44 -12.48
N ILE A 283 7.20 -17.80 -11.27
CA ILE A 283 8.00 -18.13 -10.10
C ILE A 283 7.65 -19.55 -9.63
N PRO A 284 8.14 -20.61 -10.29
CA PRO A 284 7.72 -21.99 -10.02
C PRO A 284 8.01 -22.45 -8.57
N HIS A 285 9.08 -21.92 -7.96
CA HIS A 285 9.48 -22.24 -6.58
C HIS A 285 8.69 -21.48 -5.50
N ALA A 286 7.83 -20.51 -5.87
CA ALA A 286 7.01 -19.80 -4.86
C ALA A 286 6.11 -20.78 -4.11
N GLU A 287 6.08 -20.70 -2.77
CA GLU A 287 5.03 -21.33 -1.97
C GLU A 287 3.71 -20.55 -2.19
N LEU A 288 2.61 -21.25 -2.49
CA LEU A 288 1.30 -20.62 -2.66
C LEU A 288 0.36 -21.08 -1.55
N VAL A 289 -0.21 -20.12 -0.85
CA VAL A 289 -1.27 -20.32 0.14
C VAL A 289 -2.54 -19.61 -0.35
N SER A 290 -3.61 -20.36 -0.54
CA SER A 290 -4.94 -19.81 -0.88
C SER A 290 -5.84 -19.79 0.34
N ILE A 291 -6.62 -18.72 0.48
CA ILE A 291 -7.64 -18.55 1.51
C ILE A 291 -9.00 -18.68 0.83
N GLU A 292 -9.77 -19.73 1.18
CA GLU A 292 -10.99 -20.14 0.47
C GLU A 292 -12.03 -19.02 0.37
N GLU A 293 -12.42 -18.45 1.52
CA GLU A 293 -13.40 -17.36 1.64
C GLU A 293 -12.71 -15.97 1.62
N GLY A 294 -11.42 -15.90 1.21
CA GLY A 294 -10.65 -14.67 1.21
C GLY A 294 -11.00 -13.80 0.01
N THR A 295 -11.27 -12.53 0.26
CA THR A 295 -11.38 -11.45 -0.73
C THR A 295 -10.04 -10.71 -0.86
N HIS A 296 -10.02 -9.51 -1.43
CA HIS A 296 -8.76 -8.73 -1.54
C HIS A 296 -8.19 -8.33 -0.18
N ASP A 297 -9.03 -8.16 0.80
CA ASP A 297 -8.76 -7.59 2.12
C ASP A 297 -8.31 -8.62 3.19
N ILE A 298 -7.82 -9.79 2.74
CA ILE A 298 -7.37 -10.90 3.62
C ILE A 298 -6.40 -10.46 4.71
N THR A 299 -5.58 -9.45 4.46
CA THR A 299 -4.57 -8.96 5.41
C THR A 299 -5.18 -8.49 6.74
N TYR A 300 -6.38 -7.91 6.68
CA TYR A 300 -7.06 -7.36 7.84
C TYR A 300 -8.44 -8.00 8.13
N ARG A 301 -8.91 -8.91 7.24
CA ARG A 301 -10.14 -9.70 7.45
C ARG A 301 -9.85 -11.13 7.89
N GLN A 302 -8.78 -11.75 7.40
CA GLN A 302 -8.32 -13.08 7.81
C GLN A 302 -6.86 -13.05 8.31
N PRO A 303 -6.52 -12.12 9.24
CA PRO A 303 -5.14 -11.90 9.66
C PRO A 303 -4.49 -13.13 10.28
N SER A 304 -5.25 -13.98 10.99
CA SER A 304 -4.73 -15.21 11.60
C SER A 304 -4.24 -16.23 10.58
N GLN A 305 -4.91 -16.34 9.42
CA GLN A 305 -4.46 -17.23 8.35
C GLN A 305 -3.23 -16.66 7.65
N VAL A 306 -3.22 -15.33 7.41
CA VAL A 306 -2.12 -14.62 6.77
C VAL A 306 -0.86 -14.66 7.64
N SER A 307 -0.97 -14.33 8.93
CA SER A 307 0.18 -14.33 9.87
C SER A 307 0.78 -15.71 10.04
N LYS A 308 -0.07 -16.75 10.16
CA LYS A 308 0.38 -18.15 10.24
C LYS A 308 1.15 -18.57 8.99
N ALA A 309 0.68 -18.21 7.79
CA ALA A 309 1.36 -18.51 6.55
C ALA A 309 2.74 -17.81 6.50
N ILE A 310 2.79 -16.52 6.82
CA ILE A 310 4.03 -15.74 6.85
C ILE A 310 5.02 -16.35 7.88
N ALA A 311 4.59 -16.52 9.13
CA ALA A 311 5.45 -17.05 10.18
C ALA A 311 6.02 -18.43 9.82
N SER A 312 5.17 -19.34 9.34
CA SER A 312 5.59 -20.69 8.93
C SER A 312 6.59 -20.67 7.79
N PHE A 313 6.40 -19.77 6.81
CA PHE A 313 7.34 -19.60 5.70
C PHE A 313 8.68 -19.02 6.17
N LEU A 314 8.67 -17.93 6.93
CA LEU A 314 9.88 -17.23 7.36
C LEU A 314 10.72 -18.06 8.31
N LEU A 315 10.11 -18.85 9.19
CA LEU A 315 10.83 -19.75 10.10
C LEU A 315 11.64 -20.84 9.37
N LYS A 316 11.23 -21.22 8.15
CA LYS A 316 11.99 -22.14 7.29
C LYS A 316 13.23 -21.47 6.65
N GLN A 317 13.25 -20.14 6.56
CA GLN A 317 14.31 -19.37 5.92
C GLN A 317 15.44 -18.98 6.90
N LYS A 318 15.39 -19.45 8.15
CA LYS A 318 16.46 -19.23 9.11
C LYS A 318 17.75 -19.93 8.61
N SER A 319 18.83 -19.17 8.57
CA SER A 319 20.19 -19.67 8.30
C SER A 319 20.79 -20.38 9.50
#